data_5c970e6df9a00b8ea24b96a36a32ab1f
#
_entry.id   5c970e6df9a00b8ea24b96a36a32ab1f
#
_cell.length_a   1.000
_cell.length_b   1.000
_cell.length_c   1.000
_cell.angle_alpha   90.00
_cell.angle_beta   90.00
_cell.angle_gamma   90.00
#
_symmetry.space_group_name_H-M   'P 1'
#
loop_
_entity.id
_entity.type
_entity.pdbx_description
1 polymer ?
#
loop_
_entity_poly.entity_id
_entity_poly.type
_entity_poly.pdbx_seq_one_letter_code
_entity_poly.pdbx_strand_id
1 'polypeptide(L)'
;DAGLVDFDEPFTNLLTQGMVLKDGSKMSKSKGNVVSPEEIIAKYGADTARLFILFAAPVDRDLEWSDQGVEGAYRFLGRVWRILLHFEQAVKAGEDAYDVSALTKEEKDLRRVLHTTIKKVTEDIRDRFMFNTAVSSVMELVNAIYTFQDKELNAGLARETARDLLLML
;
A
#
# COMPACT_ATOMS: atom_id res chain seq x y z
N ASP A 1 21.41 34.25 4.65
CA ASP A 1 21.84 35.62 4.90
C ASP A 1 22.38 36.35 3.65
N ALA A 2 22.28 35.74 2.47
CA ALA A 2 22.63 36.39 1.20
C ALA A 2 21.50 37.23 0.60
N GLY A 3 20.31 37.25 1.23
CA GLY A 3 19.12 37.97 0.76
C GLY A 3 18.50 37.39 -0.53
N LEU A 4 18.79 36.13 -0.84
CA LEU A 4 18.28 35.46 -2.04
C LEU A 4 16.93 34.79 -1.83
N VAL A 5 16.49 34.64 -0.58
CA VAL A 5 15.20 34.09 -0.18
C VAL A 5 14.64 34.92 0.98
N ASP A 6 13.33 34.89 1.14
CA ASP A 6 12.56 35.66 2.14
C ASP A 6 12.10 34.80 3.34
N PHE A 7 12.67 33.58 3.50
CA PHE A 7 12.37 32.66 4.59
C PHE A 7 13.66 32.22 5.29
N ASP A 8 13.58 31.94 6.59
CA ASP A 8 14.72 31.51 7.42
C ASP A 8 14.93 29.99 7.36
N GLU A 9 13.84 29.21 7.28
CA GLU A 9 13.85 27.76 7.23
C GLU A 9 13.24 27.26 5.92
N PRO A 10 13.95 26.45 5.10
CA PRO A 10 13.47 25.97 3.81
C PRO A 10 12.36 24.92 3.92
N PHE A 11 12.23 24.26 5.10
CA PHE A 11 11.26 23.19 5.34
C PHE A 11 10.39 23.50 6.55
N THR A 12 9.07 23.39 6.37
CA THR A 12 8.10 23.58 7.46
C THR A 12 7.94 22.33 8.33
N ASN A 13 8.38 21.17 7.84
CA ASN A 13 8.30 19.89 8.54
C ASN A 13 9.50 19.01 8.21
N LEU A 14 10.05 18.33 9.20
CA LEU A 14 11.14 17.37 9.06
C LEU A 14 10.69 16.02 9.60
N LEU A 15 10.58 15.02 8.72
CA LEU A 15 10.32 13.64 9.08
C LEU A 15 11.63 12.83 8.97
N THR A 16 12.15 12.39 10.12
CA THR A 16 13.37 11.56 10.18
C THR A 16 12.98 10.09 10.19
N GLN A 17 13.61 9.31 9.31
CA GLN A 17 13.46 7.85 9.30
C GLN A 17 14.38 7.17 10.30
N GLY A 18 13.94 6.02 10.82
CA GLY A 18 14.79 5.09 11.56
C GLY A 18 15.88 4.45 10.68
N MET A 19 16.76 3.70 11.30
CA MET A 19 17.86 3.03 10.62
C MET A 19 17.38 1.72 9.98
N VAL A 20 17.99 1.36 8.83
CA VAL A 20 17.80 0.02 8.28
C VAL A 20 18.89 -0.89 8.85
N LEU A 21 18.44 -1.94 9.55
CA LEU A 21 19.28 -2.95 10.19
C LEU A 21 19.24 -4.23 9.38
N LYS A 22 20.30 -5.01 9.42
CA LYS A 22 20.33 -6.41 8.98
C LYS A 22 21.11 -7.23 9.99
N ASP A 23 20.51 -8.33 10.45
CA ASP A 23 21.05 -9.20 11.48
C ASP A 23 21.38 -8.40 12.78
N GLY A 24 20.44 -7.53 13.19
CA GLY A 24 20.55 -6.70 14.39
C GLY A 24 21.61 -5.60 14.33
N SER A 25 22.19 -5.33 13.15
CA SER A 25 23.24 -4.36 12.97
C SER A 25 22.94 -3.38 11.85
N LYS A 26 23.34 -2.10 12.04
CA LYS A 26 23.29 -1.10 10.96
C LYS A 26 24.00 -1.62 9.72
N MET A 27 23.35 -1.52 8.57
CA MET A 27 23.96 -1.86 7.28
C MET A 27 25.18 -0.98 7.00
N SER A 28 26.29 -1.60 6.64
CA SER A 28 27.49 -0.89 6.22
C SER A 28 28.33 -1.74 5.27
N LYS A 29 29.03 -1.08 4.34
CA LYS A 29 29.93 -1.77 3.40
C LYS A 29 31.07 -2.49 4.13
N SER A 30 31.57 -1.93 5.22
CA SER A 30 32.65 -2.53 6.04
C SER A 30 32.22 -3.82 6.75
N LYS A 31 30.94 -3.98 7.05
CA LYS A 31 30.39 -5.21 7.66
C LYS A 31 29.94 -6.24 6.62
N GLY A 32 29.88 -5.88 5.35
CA GLY A 32 29.41 -6.78 4.27
C GLY A 32 27.93 -7.16 4.37
N ASN A 33 27.12 -6.42 5.15
CA ASN A 33 25.70 -6.72 5.39
C ASN A 33 24.76 -5.77 4.62
N VAL A 34 25.26 -5.10 3.58
CA VAL A 34 24.46 -4.22 2.73
C VAL A 34 23.61 -5.04 1.77
N VAL A 35 22.34 -4.67 1.66
CA VAL A 35 21.43 -5.19 0.62
C VAL A 35 21.43 -4.21 -0.55
N SER A 36 21.73 -4.69 -1.76
CA SER A 36 21.69 -3.86 -2.96
C SER A 36 20.25 -3.64 -3.41
N PRO A 37 19.79 -2.39 -3.53
CA PRO A 37 18.49 -2.10 -4.12
C PRO A 37 18.36 -2.66 -5.55
N GLU A 38 19.44 -2.65 -6.32
CA GLU A 38 19.45 -3.16 -7.70
C GLU A 38 19.12 -4.65 -7.78
N GLU A 39 19.65 -5.46 -6.85
CA GLU A 39 19.37 -6.90 -6.78
C GLU A 39 17.90 -7.16 -6.44
N ILE A 40 17.36 -6.41 -5.48
CA ILE A 40 15.95 -6.52 -5.08
C ILE A 40 15.03 -6.08 -6.22
N ILE A 41 15.34 -4.96 -6.88
CA ILE A 41 14.56 -4.45 -8.01
C ILE A 41 14.60 -5.44 -9.19
N ALA A 42 15.77 -6.01 -9.48
CA ALA A 42 15.90 -6.99 -10.56
C ALA A 42 15.09 -8.26 -10.30
N LYS A 43 15.02 -8.70 -9.04
CA LYS A 43 14.33 -9.96 -8.65
C LYS A 43 12.82 -9.78 -8.41
N TYR A 44 12.43 -8.69 -7.78
CA TYR A 44 11.06 -8.51 -7.27
C TYR A 44 10.35 -7.27 -7.82
N GLY A 45 11.05 -6.39 -8.52
CA GLY A 45 10.53 -5.11 -9.00
C GLY A 45 10.64 -3.97 -7.97
N ALA A 46 10.63 -2.74 -8.47
CA ALA A 46 10.78 -1.54 -7.65
C ALA A 46 9.62 -1.36 -6.66
N ASP A 47 8.39 -1.64 -7.10
CA ASP A 47 7.20 -1.46 -6.27
C ASP A 47 7.19 -2.40 -5.05
N THR A 48 7.73 -3.63 -5.20
CA THR A 48 7.90 -4.55 -4.07
C THR A 48 8.86 -3.98 -3.03
N ALA A 49 10.00 -3.44 -3.47
CA ALA A 49 10.98 -2.83 -2.56
C ALA A 49 10.38 -1.63 -1.82
N ARG A 50 9.70 -0.75 -2.53
CA ARG A 50 9.02 0.43 -1.96
C ARG A 50 7.94 0.03 -0.96
N LEU A 51 7.07 -0.91 -1.34
CA LEU A 51 6.01 -1.39 -0.45
C LEU A 51 6.56 -2.03 0.82
N PHE A 52 7.61 -2.87 0.70
CA PHE A 52 8.24 -3.48 1.85
C PHE A 52 8.78 -2.44 2.83
N ILE A 53 9.52 -1.42 2.35
CA ILE A 53 10.10 -0.39 3.21
C ILE A 53 9.02 0.40 3.96
N LEU A 54 7.91 0.74 3.28
CA LEU A 54 6.81 1.47 3.90
C LEU A 54 5.98 0.61 4.88
N PHE A 55 5.96 -0.71 4.67
CA PHE A 55 5.16 -1.65 5.47
C PHE A 55 5.89 -2.19 6.69
N ALA A 56 7.21 -2.42 6.59
CA ALA A 56 7.96 -3.24 7.54
C ALA A 56 8.07 -2.62 8.95
N ALA A 57 8.03 -1.29 9.07
CA ALA A 57 8.09 -0.59 10.35
C ALA A 57 7.44 0.80 10.27
N PRO A 58 7.01 1.39 11.41
CA PRO A 58 6.73 2.82 11.49
C PRO A 58 7.96 3.62 11.02
N VAL A 59 7.72 4.75 10.34
CA VAL A 59 8.78 5.49 9.66
C VAL A 59 9.88 6.01 10.62
N ASP A 60 9.52 6.32 11.87
CA ASP A 60 10.42 6.81 12.92
C ASP A 60 11.15 5.70 13.69
N ARG A 61 10.88 4.44 13.36
CA ARG A 61 11.49 3.27 14.01
C ARG A 61 12.52 2.60 13.11
N ASP A 62 13.46 1.90 13.75
CA ASP A 62 14.39 1.07 13.02
C ASP A 62 13.67 -0.06 12.30
N LEU A 63 14.09 -0.30 11.06
CA LEU A 63 13.56 -1.35 10.20
C LEU A 63 14.58 -2.49 10.14
N GLU A 64 14.20 -3.68 10.58
CA GLU A 64 15.00 -4.89 10.38
C GLU A 64 14.72 -5.45 8.99
N TRP A 65 15.77 -5.59 8.17
CA TRP A 65 15.65 -6.15 6.84
C TRP A 65 15.23 -7.62 6.89
N SER A 66 14.24 -7.99 6.11
CA SER A 66 13.73 -9.35 6.03
C SER A 66 13.46 -9.74 4.59
N ASP A 67 14.22 -10.71 4.08
CA ASP A 67 14.00 -11.26 2.74
C ASP A 67 12.61 -11.91 2.62
N GLN A 68 12.13 -12.55 3.70
CA GLN A 68 10.77 -13.08 3.76
C GLN A 68 9.70 -11.99 3.70
N GLY A 69 9.99 -10.83 4.31
CA GLY A 69 9.12 -9.65 4.24
C GLY A 69 9.03 -9.09 2.81
N VAL A 70 10.14 -9.03 2.09
CA VAL A 70 10.19 -8.64 0.68
C VAL A 70 9.37 -9.60 -0.18
N GLU A 71 9.53 -10.92 0.01
CA GLU A 71 8.72 -11.92 -0.68
C GLU A 71 7.24 -11.82 -0.35
N GLY A 72 6.92 -11.47 0.91
CA GLY A 72 5.55 -11.21 1.34
C GLY A 72 4.92 -10.03 0.58
N ALA A 73 5.65 -8.93 0.44
CA ALA A 73 5.23 -7.77 -0.33
C ALA A 73 5.04 -8.11 -1.83
N TYR A 74 5.96 -8.85 -2.42
CA TYR A 74 5.84 -9.34 -3.79
C TYR A 74 4.59 -10.21 -4.01
N ARG A 75 4.36 -11.18 -3.12
CA ARG A 75 3.15 -12.02 -3.19
C ARG A 75 1.88 -11.21 -3.03
N PHE A 76 1.88 -10.19 -2.18
CA PHE A 76 0.73 -9.30 -2.00
C PHE A 76 0.41 -8.53 -3.28
N LEU A 77 1.40 -7.88 -3.92
CA LEU A 77 1.20 -7.20 -5.21
C LEU A 77 0.71 -8.17 -6.30
N GLY A 78 1.25 -9.39 -6.33
CA GLY A 78 0.76 -10.44 -7.22
C GLY A 78 -0.69 -10.86 -6.94
N ARG A 79 -1.15 -10.80 -5.68
CA ARG A 79 -2.56 -11.02 -5.32
C ARG A 79 -3.44 -9.89 -5.84
N VAL A 80 -3.03 -8.64 -5.64
CA VAL A 80 -3.75 -7.47 -6.17
C VAL A 80 -3.92 -7.60 -7.69
N TRP A 81 -2.84 -7.90 -8.40
CA TRP A 81 -2.90 -8.09 -9.85
C TRP A 81 -3.89 -9.17 -10.27
N ARG A 82 -3.81 -10.35 -9.64
CA ARG A 82 -4.70 -11.48 -9.97
C ARG A 82 -6.17 -11.17 -9.71
N ILE A 83 -6.52 -10.52 -8.59
CA ILE A 83 -7.91 -10.23 -8.26
C ILE A 83 -8.48 -9.15 -9.20
N LEU A 84 -7.68 -8.19 -9.62
CA LEU A 84 -8.10 -7.18 -10.59
C LEU A 84 -8.34 -7.80 -11.98
N LEU A 85 -7.47 -8.72 -12.40
CA LEU A 85 -7.70 -9.48 -13.65
C LEU A 85 -8.94 -10.37 -13.57
N HIS A 86 -9.19 -10.98 -12.41
CA HIS A 86 -10.38 -11.81 -12.20
C HIS A 86 -11.68 -11.01 -12.40
N PHE A 87 -11.71 -9.76 -11.92
CA PHE A 87 -12.86 -8.87 -12.06
C PHE A 87 -12.80 -7.95 -13.28
N GLU A 88 -11.85 -8.15 -14.20
CA GLU A 88 -11.63 -7.26 -15.35
C GLU A 88 -12.92 -6.97 -16.15
N GLN A 89 -13.75 -7.99 -16.41
CA GLN A 89 -14.98 -7.83 -17.18
C GLN A 89 -16.02 -7.00 -16.42
N ALA A 90 -16.20 -7.23 -15.11
CA ALA A 90 -17.07 -6.45 -14.26
C ALA A 90 -16.61 -4.99 -14.16
N VAL A 91 -15.30 -4.77 -14.01
CA VAL A 91 -14.69 -3.43 -13.96
C VAL A 91 -14.91 -2.68 -15.27
N LYS A 92 -14.76 -3.35 -16.43
CA LYS A 92 -15.00 -2.73 -17.76
C LYS A 92 -16.47 -2.44 -18.03
N ALA A 93 -17.37 -3.28 -17.54
CA ALA A 93 -18.82 -3.10 -17.70
C ALA A 93 -19.42 -2.11 -16.68
N GLY A 94 -18.72 -1.82 -15.58
CA GLY A 94 -19.21 -0.97 -14.53
C GLY A 94 -19.22 0.51 -14.90
N GLU A 95 -20.22 1.22 -14.41
CA GLU A 95 -20.32 2.67 -14.47
C GLU A 95 -19.89 3.28 -13.14
N ASP A 96 -19.45 4.55 -13.17
CA ASP A 96 -19.06 5.28 -11.94
C ASP A 96 -20.26 5.59 -11.03
N ALA A 97 -21.46 5.71 -11.63
CA ALA A 97 -22.70 5.87 -10.90
C ALA A 97 -23.51 4.56 -10.95
N TYR A 98 -23.84 4.00 -9.80
CA TYR A 98 -24.67 2.81 -9.66
C TYR A 98 -25.58 2.91 -8.43
N ASP A 99 -26.68 2.15 -8.42
CA ASP A 99 -27.64 2.15 -7.33
C ASP A 99 -27.13 1.33 -6.13
N VAL A 100 -26.67 2.02 -5.10
CA VAL A 100 -26.21 1.40 -3.84
C VAL A 100 -27.33 0.65 -3.11
N SER A 101 -28.60 1.03 -3.32
CA SER A 101 -29.73 0.35 -2.68
C SER A 101 -29.95 -1.06 -3.22
N ALA A 102 -29.60 -1.28 -4.50
CA ALA A 102 -29.70 -2.56 -5.20
C ALA A 102 -28.62 -3.58 -4.81
N LEU A 103 -27.56 -3.15 -4.12
CA LEU A 103 -26.49 -4.04 -3.67
C LEU A 103 -27.02 -5.08 -2.65
N THR A 104 -26.49 -6.29 -2.74
CA THR A 104 -26.69 -7.33 -1.74
C THR A 104 -26.09 -6.91 -0.39
N LYS A 105 -26.43 -7.63 0.68
CA LYS A 105 -25.84 -7.37 2.01
C LYS A 105 -24.30 -7.51 1.98
N GLU A 106 -23.80 -8.56 1.34
CA GLU A 106 -22.37 -8.82 1.24
C GLU A 106 -21.64 -7.72 0.46
N GLU A 107 -22.22 -7.23 -0.64
CA GLU A 107 -21.67 -6.12 -1.43
C GLU A 107 -21.69 -4.80 -0.65
N LYS A 108 -22.73 -4.53 0.13
CA LYS A 108 -22.78 -3.38 1.04
C LYS A 108 -21.70 -3.47 2.13
N ASP A 109 -21.45 -4.67 2.64
CA ASP A 109 -20.36 -4.89 3.60
C ASP A 109 -18.97 -4.67 2.94
N LEU A 110 -18.74 -5.16 1.72
CA LEU A 110 -17.52 -4.87 0.96
C LEU A 110 -17.34 -3.36 0.74
N ARG A 111 -18.39 -2.67 0.30
CA ARG A 111 -18.36 -1.22 0.09
C ARG A 111 -18.04 -0.48 1.39
N ARG A 112 -18.58 -0.93 2.52
CA ARG A 112 -18.25 -0.36 3.83
C ARG A 112 -16.76 -0.56 4.18
N VAL A 113 -16.21 -1.75 3.93
CA VAL A 113 -14.77 -2.02 4.11
C VAL A 113 -13.95 -1.09 3.23
N LEU A 114 -14.31 -0.94 1.94
CA LEU A 114 -13.62 -0.03 1.01
C LEU A 114 -13.55 1.40 1.56
N HIS A 115 -14.70 1.99 1.90
CA HIS A 115 -14.73 3.38 2.38
C HIS A 115 -14.08 3.56 3.77
N THR A 116 -14.12 2.56 4.63
CA THR A 116 -13.39 2.56 5.90
C THR A 116 -11.88 2.53 5.64
N THR A 117 -11.43 1.73 4.66
CA THR A 117 -10.03 1.68 4.26
C THR A 117 -9.56 3.01 3.67
N ILE A 118 -10.34 3.62 2.75
CA ILE A 118 -10.01 4.94 2.17
C ILE A 118 -9.82 5.97 3.29
N LYS A 119 -10.78 6.04 4.22
CA LYS A 119 -10.68 6.97 5.35
C LYS A 119 -9.42 6.72 6.17
N LYS A 120 -9.16 5.47 6.56
CA LYS A 120 -8.01 5.11 7.39
C LYS A 120 -6.69 5.38 6.70
N VAL A 121 -6.54 5.00 5.41
CA VAL A 121 -5.33 5.27 4.62
C VAL A 121 -5.09 6.77 4.53
N THR A 122 -6.14 7.56 4.26
CA THR A 122 -6.05 9.02 4.17
C THR A 122 -5.55 9.64 5.49
N GLU A 123 -6.13 9.24 6.63
CA GLU A 123 -5.73 9.74 7.95
C GLU A 123 -4.32 9.30 8.34
N ASP A 124 -3.99 8.02 8.10
CA ASP A 124 -2.67 7.46 8.44
C ASP A 124 -1.55 8.11 7.63
N ILE A 125 -1.77 8.38 6.32
CA ILE A 125 -0.75 9.01 5.47
C ILE A 125 -0.67 10.51 5.73
N ARG A 126 -1.80 11.23 5.67
CA ARG A 126 -1.83 12.69 5.72
C ARG A 126 -1.44 13.24 7.08
N ASP A 127 -1.98 12.63 8.15
CA ASP A 127 -1.96 13.23 9.48
C ASP A 127 -0.92 12.58 10.40
N ARG A 128 -0.55 11.32 10.16
CA ARG A 128 0.23 10.52 11.10
C ARG A 128 1.53 9.95 10.54
N PHE A 129 1.70 9.93 9.22
CA PHE A 129 2.81 9.26 8.53
C PHE A 129 2.95 7.77 8.91
N MET A 130 1.83 7.09 9.16
CA MET A 130 1.78 5.69 9.56
C MET A 130 1.56 4.79 8.31
N PHE A 131 2.56 4.71 7.45
CA PHE A 131 2.47 3.98 6.18
C PHE A 131 2.23 2.48 6.40
N ASN A 132 2.83 1.89 7.41
CA ASN A 132 2.67 0.47 7.74
C ASN A 132 1.22 0.10 8.07
N THR A 133 0.49 0.95 8.80
CA THR A 133 -0.92 0.72 9.11
C THR A 133 -1.82 1.00 7.91
N ALA A 134 -1.48 1.99 7.08
CA ALA A 134 -2.16 2.24 5.81
C ALA A 134 -2.08 1.00 4.90
N VAL A 135 -0.87 0.46 4.68
CA VAL A 135 -0.67 -0.75 3.87
C VAL A 135 -1.41 -1.96 4.46
N SER A 136 -1.39 -2.15 5.80
CA SER A 136 -2.16 -3.21 6.46
C SER A 136 -3.64 -3.12 6.14
N SER A 137 -4.21 -1.91 6.15
CA SER A 137 -5.64 -1.70 5.86
C SER A 137 -5.97 -2.02 4.40
N VAL A 138 -5.05 -1.72 3.46
CA VAL A 138 -5.21 -2.12 2.06
C VAL A 138 -5.14 -3.65 1.91
N MET A 139 -4.27 -4.33 2.68
CA MET A 139 -4.22 -5.80 2.70
C MET A 139 -5.53 -6.41 3.20
N GLU A 140 -6.17 -5.82 4.22
CA GLU A 140 -7.49 -6.24 4.71
C GLU A 140 -8.57 -6.05 3.64
N LEU A 141 -8.57 -4.93 2.91
CA LEU A 141 -9.47 -4.70 1.79
C LEU A 141 -9.28 -5.76 0.69
N VAL A 142 -8.05 -6.06 0.30
CA VAL A 142 -7.77 -7.11 -0.68
C VAL A 142 -8.30 -8.47 -0.21
N ASN A 143 -8.18 -8.80 1.08
CA ASN A 143 -8.77 -10.03 1.64
C ASN A 143 -10.30 -10.01 1.52
N ALA A 144 -10.96 -8.88 1.78
CA ALA A 144 -12.40 -8.74 1.62
C ALA A 144 -12.84 -8.93 0.16
N ILE A 145 -12.10 -8.37 -0.80
CA ILE A 145 -12.38 -8.55 -2.25
C ILE A 145 -12.27 -10.04 -2.63
N TYR A 146 -11.29 -10.76 -2.09
CA TYR A 146 -11.11 -12.19 -2.37
C TYR A 146 -12.29 -13.07 -1.92
N THR A 147 -13.14 -12.61 -0.99
CA THR A 147 -14.36 -13.36 -0.62
C THR A 147 -15.40 -13.43 -1.75
N PHE A 148 -15.22 -12.61 -2.80
CA PHE A 148 -16.06 -12.61 -4.00
C PHE A 148 -15.44 -13.37 -5.18
N GLN A 149 -14.30 -14.04 -5.00
CA GLN A 149 -13.62 -14.73 -6.11
C GLN A 149 -14.52 -15.75 -6.82
N ASP A 150 -15.40 -16.43 -6.09
CA ASP A 150 -16.32 -17.43 -6.62
C ASP A 150 -17.78 -16.91 -6.68
N LYS A 151 -17.96 -15.59 -6.65
CA LYS A 151 -19.28 -14.94 -6.65
C LYS A 151 -19.33 -13.85 -7.72
N GLU A 152 -20.53 -13.54 -8.17
CA GLU A 152 -20.76 -12.34 -8.96
C GLU A 152 -20.61 -11.10 -8.07
N LEU A 153 -20.01 -10.06 -8.63
CA LEU A 153 -19.86 -8.76 -7.99
C LEU A 153 -20.51 -7.71 -8.88
N ASN A 154 -21.34 -6.83 -8.30
CA ASN A 154 -21.94 -5.71 -9.01
C ASN A 154 -20.86 -4.93 -9.77
N ALA A 155 -21.08 -4.68 -11.06
CA ALA A 155 -20.08 -4.11 -11.96
C ALA A 155 -19.65 -2.69 -11.53
N GLY A 156 -20.58 -1.84 -11.07
CA GLY A 156 -20.27 -0.51 -10.57
C GLY A 156 -19.42 -0.57 -9.31
N LEU A 157 -19.76 -1.45 -8.36
CA LEU A 157 -18.97 -1.67 -7.15
C LEU A 157 -17.59 -2.26 -7.48
N ALA A 158 -17.50 -3.18 -8.45
CA ALA A 158 -16.21 -3.73 -8.89
C ALA A 158 -15.31 -2.63 -9.44
N ARG A 159 -15.86 -1.72 -10.26
CA ARG A 159 -15.14 -0.57 -10.83
C ARG A 159 -14.70 0.41 -9.74
N GLU A 160 -15.60 0.81 -8.83
CA GLU A 160 -15.27 1.67 -7.68
C GLU A 160 -14.14 1.05 -6.86
N THR A 161 -14.28 -0.23 -6.49
CA THR A 161 -13.30 -0.95 -5.67
C THR A 161 -11.93 -1.06 -6.35
N ALA A 162 -11.88 -1.40 -7.64
CA ALA A 162 -10.64 -1.52 -8.38
C ALA A 162 -9.91 -0.17 -8.51
N ARG A 163 -10.66 0.90 -8.86
CA ARG A 163 -10.10 2.25 -8.97
C ARG A 163 -9.51 2.71 -7.65
N ASP A 164 -10.28 2.61 -6.58
CA ASP A 164 -9.89 3.15 -5.28
C ASP A 164 -8.78 2.31 -4.62
N LEU A 165 -8.77 0.98 -4.84
CA LEU A 165 -7.65 0.12 -4.44
C LEU A 165 -6.35 0.55 -5.11
N LEU A 166 -6.37 0.80 -6.44
CA LEU A 166 -5.18 1.22 -7.18
C LEU A 166 -4.69 2.62 -6.81
N LEU A 167 -5.60 3.51 -6.39
CA LEU A 167 -5.23 4.85 -5.93
C LEU A 167 -4.60 4.85 -4.53
N MET A 168 -4.83 3.81 -3.73
CA MET A 168 -4.26 3.66 -2.39
C MET A 168 -2.92 2.91 -2.35
N LEU A 169 -2.51 2.27 -3.45
CA LEU A 169 -1.25 1.55 -3.61
C LEU A 169 -0.20 2.39 -4.32
#